data_5b21a972d941a17cc3fb6a14e18db248
#
_entry.id   5b21a972d941a17cc3fb6a14e18db248
#
_cell.length_a   1.000
_cell.length_b   1.000
_cell.length_c   1.000
_cell.angle_alpha   90.00
_cell.angle_beta   90.00
_cell.angle_gamma   90.00
#
_symmetry.space_group_name_H-M   'P 1'
#
loop_
_entity.id
_entity.type
_entity.pdbx_description
1 polymer ?
#
loop_
_entity_poly.entity_id
_entity_poly.type
_entity_poly.pdbx_seq_one_letter_code
_entity_poly.pdbx_strand_id
1 'polypeptide(L)'
;MKLKTFGLAILCTLVLVSRGTAHHSHGNYDVTQFIPVQGTVKEVHWINPHSWIYFEVKDETGKTVQWAAEAADPSTIQRNGVKREDVKPGDMIKLRCHRLRDGSNGCLLGFVTPMHGDAARGNGIEKKWD
;
A
#
# COMPACT_ATOMS: atom_id res chain seq x y z
N MET A 1 1.01 71.38 24.27
CA MET A 1 0.41 70.30 23.46
C MET A 1 1.24 69.05 23.64
N LYS A 2 0.71 68.06 24.30
CA LYS A 2 1.40 66.79 24.53
C LYS A 2 0.97 65.81 23.43
N LEU A 3 1.91 65.50 22.54
CA LEU A 3 1.70 64.47 21.49
C LEU A 3 1.82 63.10 22.13
N LYS A 4 0.71 62.39 22.19
CA LYS A 4 0.71 60.98 22.65
C LYS A 4 1.03 60.09 21.44
N THR A 5 2.25 59.57 21.41
CA THR A 5 2.66 58.54 20.49
C THR A 5 2.00 57.23 20.85
N PHE A 6 1.05 56.81 20.02
CA PHE A 6 0.47 55.45 20.10
C PHE A 6 1.48 54.48 19.47
N GLY A 7 2.15 53.71 20.31
CA GLY A 7 2.95 52.58 19.87
C GLY A 7 2.08 51.43 19.38
N LEU A 8 2.05 51.23 18.09
CA LEU A 8 1.41 50.06 17.48
C LEU A 8 2.32 48.85 17.67
N ALA A 9 2.04 48.06 18.69
CA ALA A 9 2.69 46.78 18.89
C ALA A 9 2.14 45.80 17.83
N ILE A 10 2.91 45.59 16.77
CA ILE A 10 2.62 44.51 15.80
C ILE A 10 3.06 43.22 16.47
N LEU A 11 2.10 42.49 17.01
CA LEU A 11 2.26 41.12 17.49
C LEU A 11 2.39 40.20 16.27
N CYS A 12 3.64 39.97 15.83
CA CYS A 12 3.92 38.92 14.86
C CYS A 12 3.64 37.57 15.47
N THR A 13 2.42 37.07 15.28
CA THR A 13 2.09 35.68 15.55
C THR A 13 2.82 34.82 14.53
N LEU A 14 3.97 34.29 14.93
CA LEU A 14 4.67 33.26 14.18
C LEU A 14 3.76 32.00 14.20
N VAL A 15 2.98 31.82 13.14
CA VAL A 15 2.29 30.56 12.88
C VAL A 15 3.39 29.56 12.50
N LEU A 16 3.84 28.79 13.48
CA LEU A 16 4.63 27.60 13.26
C LEU A 16 3.73 26.60 12.51
N VAL A 17 3.74 26.68 11.18
CA VAL A 17 3.23 25.60 10.35
C VAL A 17 4.20 24.45 10.54
N SER A 18 3.92 23.59 11.52
CA SER A 18 4.53 22.28 11.59
C SER A 18 4.21 21.60 10.27
N ARG A 19 5.19 21.46 9.40
CA ARG A 19 5.12 20.54 8.27
C ARG A 19 5.02 19.16 8.90
N GLY A 20 3.79 18.70 9.13
CA GLY A 20 3.53 17.31 9.40
C GLY A 20 4.01 16.56 8.18
N THR A 21 5.24 16.05 8.23
CA THR A 21 5.65 14.98 7.35
C THR A 21 4.72 13.84 7.70
N ALA A 22 3.68 13.66 6.88
CA ALA A 22 2.93 12.43 6.85
C ALA A 22 3.92 11.37 6.33
N HIS A 23 4.80 10.91 7.20
CA HIS A 23 5.46 9.65 7.00
C HIS A 23 4.33 8.64 7.00
N HIS A 24 3.97 8.15 5.82
CA HIS A 24 3.17 6.95 5.71
C HIS A 24 3.93 5.88 6.48
N SER A 25 3.56 5.74 7.75
CA SER A 25 4.26 4.90 8.68
C SER A 25 3.91 3.46 8.33
N HIS A 26 4.85 2.74 7.71
CA HIS A 26 4.81 1.28 7.63
C HIS A 26 4.92 0.64 9.03
N GLY A 27 4.80 1.44 10.08
CA GLY A 27 4.89 1.01 11.48
C GLY A 27 3.87 -0.05 11.89
N ASN A 28 2.76 -0.16 11.18
CA ASN A 28 1.75 -1.20 11.39
C ASN A 28 2.18 -2.57 10.84
N TYR A 29 3.22 -2.63 10.01
CA TYR A 29 3.70 -3.85 9.38
C TYR A 29 5.01 -4.33 9.98
N ASP A 30 5.21 -5.64 10.03
CA ASP A 30 6.50 -6.23 10.38
C ASP A 30 7.41 -6.27 9.14
N VAL A 31 8.11 -5.17 8.90
CA VAL A 31 9.00 -5.01 7.73
C VAL A 31 10.32 -5.78 7.85
N THR A 32 10.53 -6.53 8.93
CA THR A 32 11.76 -7.31 9.13
C THR A 32 11.78 -8.60 8.31
N GLN A 33 10.62 -9.08 7.88
CA GLN A 33 10.50 -10.32 7.12
C GLN A 33 9.35 -10.28 6.11
N PHE A 34 9.51 -11.03 5.03
CA PHE A 34 8.43 -11.35 4.11
C PHE A 34 7.75 -12.64 4.53
N ILE A 35 6.42 -12.67 4.44
CA ILE A 35 5.63 -13.89 4.49
C ILE A 35 5.10 -14.22 3.09
N PRO A 36 5.06 -15.52 2.71
CA PRO A 36 4.38 -15.94 1.50
C PRO A 36 2.86 -16.05 1.78
N VAL A 37 2.06 -15.49 0.89
CA VAL A 37 0.61 -15.64 0.91
C VAL A 37 0.13 -16.01 -0.49
N GLN A 38 -0.85 -16.89 -0.61
CA GLN A 38 -1.44 -17.25 -1.89
C GLN A 38 -2.96 -17.09 -1.80
N GLY A 39 -3.56 -16.55 -2.85
CA GLY A 39 -5.00 -16.36 -2.87
C GLY A 39 -5.55 -16.00 -4.23
N THR A 40 -6.87 -15.84 -4.28
CA THR A 40 -7.62 -15.46 -5.48
C THR A 40 -8.02 -13.99 -5.39
N VAL A 41 -7.65 -13.21 -6.39
CA VAL A 41 -7.95 -11.77 -6.46
C VAL A 41 -9.44 -11.54 -6.58
N LYS A 42 -9.95 -10.61 -5.79
CA LYS A 42 -11.34 -10.12 -5.87
C LYS A 42 -11.40 -8.76 -6.55
N GLU A 43 -10.52 -7.85 -6.14
CA GLU A 43 -10.46 -6.48 -6.66
C GLU A 43 -9.02 -5.99 -6.69
N VAL A 44 -8.70 -5.11 -7.64
CA VAL A 44 -7.45 -4.35 -7.68
C VAL A 44 -7.78 -2.88 -7.80
N HIS A 45 -7.38 -2.10 -6.82
CA HIS A 45 -7.59 -0.67 -6.78
C HIS A 45 -6.28 0.06 -7.12
N TRP A 46 -6.23 0.65 -8.31
CA TRP A 46 -5.10 1.45 -8.81
C TRP A 46 -5.34 2.92 -8.44
N ILE A 47 -5.01 3.28 -7.21
CA ILE A 47 -5.28 4.62 -6.66
C ILE A 47 -4.04 5.21 -5.99
N ASN A 48 -3.97 6.54 -5.93
CA ASN A 48 -2.97 7.29 -5.17
C ASN A 48 -3.49 7.54 -3.73
N PRO A 49 -2.63 7.54 -2.73
CA PRO A 49 -1.17 7.32 -2.78
C PRO A 49 -0.78 5.85 -2.75
N HIS A 50 -1.70 4.93 -2.50
CA HIS A 50 -1.45 3.51 -2.36
C HIS A 50 -2.49 2.70 -3.13
N SER A 51 -2.02 1.81 -4.01
CA SER A 51 -2.85 0.79 -4.65
C SER A 51 -3.14 -0.36 -3.70
N TRP A 52 -4.21 -1.11 -3.96
CA TRP A 52 -4.63 -2.22 -3.10
C TRP A 52 -5.02 -3.42 -3.92
N ILE A 53 -4.66 -4.61 -3.43
CA ILE A 53 -5.21 -5.88 -3.89
C ILE A 53 -6.06 -6.48 -2.77
N TYR A 54 -7.33 -6.69 -3.04
CA TYR A 54 -8.24 -7.46 -2.17
C TYR A 54 -8.35 -8.87 -2.72
N PHE A 55 -8.13 -9.87 -1.88
CA PHE A 55 -8.06 -11.26 -2.30
C PHE A 55 -8.55 -12.21 -1.21
N GLU A 56 -8.91 -13.41 -1.60
CA GLU A 56 -9.37 -14.46 -0.73
C GLU A 56 -8.29 -15.50 -0.52
N VAL A 57 -8.07 -15.86 0.73
CA VAL A 57 -7.12 -16.90 1.17
C VAL A 57 -7.89 -18.00 1.87
N LYS A 58 -7.53 -19.26 1.64
CA LYS A 58 -8.00 -20.36 2.47
C LYS A 58 -7.13 -20.47 3.71
N ASP A 59 -7.75 -20.39 4.89
CA ASP A 59 -7.07 -20.60 6.16
C ASP A 59 -6.77 -22.10 6.39
N GLU A 60 -6.11 -22.39 7.51
CA GLU A 60 -5.72 -23.77 7.89
C GLU A 60 -6.93 -24.70 8.05
N THR A 61 -8.12 -24.17 8.29
CA THR A 61 -9.37 -24.95 8.41
C THR A 61 -10.05 -25.16 7.07
N GLY A 62 -9.53 -24.57 5.97
CA GLY A 62 -10.14 -24.56 4.65
C GLY A 62 -11.21 -23.50 4.46
N LYS A 63 -11.45 -22.63 5.47
CA LYS A 63 -12.37 -21.50 5.38
C LYS A 63 -11.74 -20.38 4.55
N THR A 64 -12.54 -19.79 3.68
CA THR A 64 -12.14 -18.61 2.91
C THR A 64 -12.21 -17.36 3.78
N VAL A 65 -11.10 -16.63 3.85
CA VAL A 65 -10.97 -15.34 4.56
C VAL A 65 -10.49 -14.27 3.61
N GLN A 66 -10.98 -13.06 3.81
CA GLN A 66 -10.60 -11.89 2.99
C GLN A 66 -9.30 -11.27 3.51
N TRP A 67 -8.43 -10.91 2.58
CA TRP A 67 -7.18 -10.19 2.83
C TRP A 67 -7.11 -8.90 2.01
N ALA A 68 -6.37 -7.94 2.53
CA ALA A 68 -6.04 -6.71 1.83
C ALA A 68 -4.52 -6.51 1.80
N ALA A 69 -3.96 -6.30 0.63
CA ALA A 69 -2.54 -6.01 0.45
C ALA A 69 -2.36 -4.57 -0.05
N GLU A 70 -1.63 -3.78 0.73
CA GLU A 70 -1.25 -2.41 0.40
C GLU A 70 -0.02 -2.41 -0.51
N ALA A 71 -0.06 -1.64 -1.58
CA ALA A 71 1.02 -1.52 -2.55
C ALA A 71 1.43 -0.05 -2.74
N ALA A 72 2.45 0.20 -3.55
CA ALA A 72 2.83 1.55 -3.95
C ALA A 72 1.76 2.22 -4.82
N ASP A 73 1.99 3.48 -5.17
CA ASP A 73 1.15 4.20 -6.12
C ASP A 73 1.22 3.59 -7.53
N PRO A 74 0.20 3.81 -8.38
CA PRO A 74 0.14 3.20 -9.70
C PRO A 74 1.36 3.48 -10.58
N SER A 75 1.93 4.69 -10.49
CA SER A 75 3.07 5.07 -11.34
C SER A 75 4.35 4.35 -10.93
N THR A 76 4.57 4.13 -9.64
CA THR A 76 5.68 3.34 -9.13
C THR A 76 5.58 1.88 -9.57
N ILE A 77 4.40 1.28 -9.42
CA ILE A 77 4.16 -0.11 -9.84
C ILE A 77 4.39 -0.28 -11.35
N GLN A 78 3.92 0.66 -12.16
CA GLN A 78 4.15 0.63 -13.62
C GLN A 78 5.64 0.76 -13.99
N ARG A 79 6.41 1.62 -13.28
CA ARG A 79 7.87 1.71 -13.49
C ARG A 79 8.60 0.41 -13.16
N ASN A 80 8.05 -0.39 -12.27
CA ASN A 80 8.55 -1.73 -11.95
C ASN A 80 8.15 -2.79 -13.01
N GLY A 81 7.53 -2.38 -14.11
CA GLY A 81 7.17 -3.23 -15.23
C GLY A 81 5.86 -4.01 -15.04
N VAL A 82 5.05 -3.65 -14.05
CA VAL A 82 3.72 -4.25 -13.86
C VAL A 82 2.72 -3.57 -14.77
N LYS A 83 1.93 -4.37 -15.47
CA LYS A 83 0.82 -3.90 -16.29
C LYS A 83 -0.50 -4.19 -15.57
N ARG A 84 -1.52 -3.37 -15.84
CA ARG A 84 -2.85 -3.56 -15.22
C ARG A 84 -3.47 -4.93 -15.53
N GLU A 85 -3.17 -5.48 -16.70
CA GLU A 85 -3.63 -6.80 -17.13
C GLU A 85 -2.90 -7.97 -16.47
N ASP A 86 -1.75 -7.76 -15.84
CA ASP A 86 -0.99 -8.83 -15.18
C ASP A 86 -1.78 -9.49 -14.05
N VAL A 87 -2.59 -8.69 -13.34
CA VAL A 87 -3.40 -9.16 -12.21
C VAL A 87 -4.82 -8.59 -12.32
N LYS A 88 -5.80 -9.47 -12.39
CA LYS A 88 -7.23 -9.14 -12.52
C LYS A 88 -8.07 -9.92 -11.50
N PRO A 89 -9.30 -9.48 -11.20
CA PRO A 89 -10.26 -10.28 -10.45
C PRO A 89 -10.41 -11.69 -11.01
N GLY A 90 -10.39 -12.70 -10.13
CA GLY A 90 -10.43 -14.11 -10.48
C GLY A 90 -9.07 -14.77 -10.62
N ASP A 91 -7.99 -14.02 -10.76
CA ASP A 91 -6.65 -14.58 -10.89
C ASP A 91 -6.14 -15.15 -9.57
N MET A 92 -5.47 -16.30 -9.64
CA MET A 92 -4.65 -16.80 -8.55
C MET A 92 -3.32 -16.05 -8.54
N ILE A 93 -2.87 -15.63 -7.36
CA ILE A 93 -1.60 -14.94 -7.15
C ILE A 93 -0.84 -15.50 -5.95
N LYS A 94 0.50 -15.43 -6.03
CA LYS A 94 1.39 -15.56 -4.88
C LYS A 94 1.95 -14.21 -4.53
N LEU A 95 2.01 -13.90 -3.24
CA LEU A 95 2.50 -12.66 -2.69
C LEU A 95 3.69 -12.93 -1.78
N ARG A 96 4.66 -12.03 -1.78
CA ARG A 96 5.62 -11.87 -0.69
C ARG A 96 5.37 -10.49 -0.08
N CYS A 97 4.92 -10.46 1.16
CA CYS A 97 4.49 -9.23 1.80
C CYS A 97 4.83 -9.22 3.30
N HIS A 98 4.79 -8.06 3.90
CA HIS A 98 5.03 -7.84 5.32
C HIS A 98 3.69 -7.88 6.09
N ARG A 99 3.56 -8.79 7.04
CA ARG A 99 2.32 -8.97 7.80
C ARG A 99 2.01 -7.76 8.69
N LEU A 100 0.71 -7.49 8.90
CA LEU A 100 0.28 -6.58 9.96
C LEU A 100 0.68 -7.11 11.33
N ARG A 101 1.23 -6.23 12.19
CA ARG A 101 1.72 -6.59 13.53
C ARG A 101 0.62 -7.06 14.47
N ASP A 102 -0.62 -6.60 14.27
CA ASP A 102 -1.78 -7.00 15.06
C ASP A 102 -2.34 -8.37 14.68
N GLY A 103 -1.77 -9.02 13.65
CA GLY A 103 -2.18 -10.33 13.18
C GLY A 103 -3.44 -10.34 12.31
N SER A 104 -4.04 -9.20 12.00
CA SER A 104 -5.19 -9.11 11.10
C SER A 104 -4.83 -9.53 9.67
N ASN A 105 -5.86 -9.81 8.86
CA ASN A 105 -5.72 -10.34 7.50
C ASN A 105 -5.35 -9.23 6.51
N GLY A 106 -4.08 -8.86 6.50
CA GLY A 106 -3.56 -7.82 5.64
C GLY A 106 -2.03 -7.81 5.65
N CYS A 107 -1.46 -7.20 4.61
CA CYS A 107 -0.03 -7.07 4.49
C CYS A 107 0.39 -5.88 3.60
N LEU A 108 1.63 -5.44 3.77
CA LEU A 108 2.30 -4.51 2.88
C LEU A 108 2.98 -5.31 1.77
N LEU A 109 2.61 -5.07 0.53
CA LEU A 109 3.15 -5.79 -0.62
C LEU A 109 4.62 -5.47 -0.85
N GLY A 110 5.40 -6.51 -1.13
CA GLY A 110 6.69 -6.37 -1.76
C GLY A 110 6.62 -6.87 -3.21
N PHE A 111 6.15 -8.11 -3.40
CA PHE A 111 6.18 -8.77 -4.70
C PHE A 111 4.92 -9.58 -4.95
N VAL A 112 4.53 -9.65 -6.23
CA VAL A 112 3.41 -10.47 -6.72
C VAL A 112 3.87 -11.34 -7.87
N THR A 113 3.50 -12.60 -7.84
CA THR A 113 3.66 -13.56 -8.94
C THR A 113 2.27 -13.99 -9.40
N PRO A 114 1.84 -13.62 -10.63
CA PRO A 114 0.61 -14.13 -11.21
C PRO A 114 0.68 -15.64 -11.44
N MET A 115 -0.40 -16.35 -11.12
CA MET A 115 -0.51 -17.81 -11.23
C MET A 115 -1.73 -18.23 -12.06
N HIS A 116 -2.16 -17.39 -13.01
CA HIS A 116 -3.36 -17.57 -13.81
C HIS A 116 -3.17 -18.39 -15.09
N GLY A 117 -1.93 -18.77 -15.41
CA GLY A 117 -1.61 -19.63 -16.57
C GLY A 117 -1.38 -18.91 -17.90
N ASP A 118 -1.61 -17.60 -18.00
CA ASP A 118 -1.43 -16.82 -19.22
C ASP A 118 -0.04 -16.18 -19.28
N ALA A 119 0.84 -16.72 -20.12
CA ALA A 119 2.21 -16.21 -20.29
C ALA A 119 2.24 -14.77 -20.83
N ALA A 120 1.30 -14.38 -21.67
CA ALA A 120 1.21 -13.02 -22.22
C ALA A 120 0.90 -11.97 -21.14
N ARG A 121 0.26 -12.40 -20.05
CA ARG A 121 -0.06 -11.60 -18.85
C ARG A 121 0.95 -11.81 -17.73
N GLY A 122 2.14 -12.34 -18.01
CA GLY A 122 3.21 -12.49 -17.04
C GLY A 122 3.05 -13.62 -16.03
N ASN A 123 2.32 -14.70 -16.37
CA ASN A 123 2.20 -15.87 -15.49
C ASN A 123 3.54 -16.39 -15.01
N GLY A 124 3.72 -16.59 -13.71
CA GLY A 124 4.94 -17.11 -13.11
C GLY A 124 6.07 -16.08 -12.98
N ILE A 125 5.89 -14.84 -13.43
CA ILE A 125 6.91 -13.79 -13.35
C ILE A 125 6.65 -12.93 -12.13
N GLU A 126 7.56 -13.02 -11.15
CA GLU A 126 7.50 -12.15 -9.96
C GLU A 126 7.89 -10.71 -10.33
N LYS A 127 7.05 -9.76 -9.91
CA LYS A 127 7.31 -8.32 -10.07
C LYS A 127 7.14 -7.58 -8.76
N LYS A 128 7.88 -6.48 -8.62
CA LYS A 128 7.81 -5.61 -7.45
C LYS A 128 6.58 -4.70 -7.51
N TRP A 129 5.85 -4.63 -6.39
CA TRP A 129 4.65 -3.79 -6.21
C TRP A 129 4.82 -2.71 -5.13
N ASP A 130 6.04 -2.60 -4.60
CA ASP A 130 6.46 -1.63 -3.58
C ASP A 130 7.43 -0.60 -4.18
#